data_50251178e587bece907b2d82bff53d1c
#
_entry.id   50251178e587bece907b2d82bff53d1c
#
_cell.length_a   1.000
_cell.length_b   1.000
_cell.length_c   1.000
_cell.angle_alpha   90.00
_cell.angle_beta   90.00
_cell.angle_gamma   90.00
#
_symmetry.space_group_name_H-M   'P 1'
#
loop_
_entity.id
_entity.type
_entity.pdbx_description
1 polymer ?
#
loop_
_entity_poly.entity_id
_entity_poly.type
_entity_poly.pdbx_seq_one_letter_code
_entity_poly.pdbx_strand_id
1 'polypeptide(L)'
;FLDRALRSEFTQYGRFFKGGDLLDLKWMWDVVEKEYPLNQADLFANHPEFYMVLTHAISGDATYIKASKDNILDGLRASSSIPVLTRQAVDIFGEPYFDGGVADALPVHWAAQQHDVSKLMVLRTRPKNYYKASSKGDQLLAKYVFQQKRGFAKSLLSRTQRYNDSVQFARSASGQKILEVCPPDLKNMAGRLSQNKAKIRYSYDVGIETGLKAIEDWKNL
;
A
#
# COMPACT_ATOMS: atom_id res chain seq x y z
N PHE A 1 -1.34 17.03 6.48
CA PHE A 1 -1.67 15.96 5.51
C PHE A 1 -3.18 15.71 5.44
N LEU A 2 -3.87 15.43 6.58
CA LEU A 2 -5.30 15.10 6.61
C LEU A 2 -6.20 16.14 5.91
N ASP A 3 -5.94 17.42 6.12
CA ASP A 3 -6.72 18.50 5.50
C ASP A 3 -6.54 18.58 3.98
N ARG A 4 -5.43 18.07 3.44
CA ARG A 4 -5.14 18.07 2.00
C ARG A 4 -5.82 16.91 1.28
N ALA A 5 -5.80 15.70 1.87
CA ALA A 5 -6.50 14.55 1.33
C ALA A 5 -8.03 14.73 1.24
N LEU A 6 -8.57 15.70 1.98
CA LEU A 6 -9.99 16.06 1.98
C LEU A 6 -10.38 17.13 0.95
N ARG A 7 -9.41 17.70 0.23
CA ARG A 7 -9.68 18.71 -0.80
C ARG A 7 -10.35 18.09 -2.01
N SER A 8 -11.24 18.88 -2.61
CA SER A 8 -11.96 18.52 -3.83
C SER A 8 -11.05 18.25 -5.03
N GLU A 9 -9.86 18.85 -5.04
CA GLU A 9 -8.85 18.67 -6.07
C GLU A 9 -8.30 17.24 -6.10
N PHE A 10 -8.20 16.56 -4.95
CA PHE A 10 -7.69 15.20 -4.86
C PHE A 10 -8.67 14.18 -5.46
N THR A 11 -9.96 14.26 -5.11
CA THR A 11 -10.98 13.30 -5.57
C THR A 11 -12.01 14.01 -6.45
N GLN A 12 -12.02 13.72 -7.75
CA GLN A 12 -12.92 14.36 -8.71
C GLN A 12 -13.68 13.35 -9.58
N TYR A 13 -14.95 13.11 -9.25
CA TYR A 13 -15.82 12.25 -10.04
C TYR A 13 -16.04 12.78 -11.46
N GLY A 14 -16.20 14.09 -11.62
CA GLY A 14 -16.42 14.74 -12.92
C GLY A 14 -15.23 14.54 -13.88
N ARG A 15 -13.98 14.57 -13.36
CA ARG A 15 -12.77 14.28 -14.12
C ARG A 15 -12.74 12.82 -14.56
N PHE A 16 -13.10 11.90 -13.67
CA PHE A 16 -13.13 10.48 -13.95
C PHE A 16 -14.07 10.12 -15.12
N PHE A 17 -15.26 10.69 -15.15
CA PHE A 17 -16.23 10.48 -16.25
C PHE A 17 -15.78 11.10 -17.59
N LYS A 18 -14.90 12.11 -17.54
CA LYS A 18 -14.29 12.73 -18.74
C LYS A 18 -13.00 12.03 -19.21
N GLY A 19 -12.66 10.87 -18.63
CA GLY A 19 -11.48 10.09 -19.02
C GLY A 19 -10.20 10.36 -18.22
N GLY A 20 -10.24 11.20 -17.18
CA GLY A 20 -9.14 11.43 -16.26
C GLY A 20 -9.14 10.50 -15.05
N ASP A 21 -8.18 10.69 -14.15
CA ASP A 21 -8.08 9.93 -12.90
C ASP A 21 -9.15 10.34 -11.89
N LEU A 22 -9.66 9.38 -11.11
CA LEU A 22 -10.52 9.68 -9.96
C LEU A 22 -9.72 10.36 -8.84
N LEU A 23 -8.53 9.84 -8.57
CA LEU A 23 -7.59 10.37 -7.58
C LEU A 23 -6.43 11.08 -8.29
N ASP A 24 -6.23 12.37 -8.01
CA ASP A 24 -5.07 13.10 -8.52
C ASP A 24 -3.85 12.85 -7.64
N LEU A 25 -3.20 11.73 -7.87
CA LEU A 25 -1.98 11.40 -7.14
C LEU A 25 -0.84 12.34 -7.48
N LYS A 26 -0.76 12.80 -8.74
CA LYS A 26 0.27 13.76 -9.12
C LYS A 26 0.13 15.03 -8.29
N TRP A 27 -1.05 15.65 -8.29
CA TRP A 27 -1.33 16.83 -7.48
C TRP A 27 -1.04 16.59 -5.99
N MET A 28 -1.49 15.44 -5.46
CA MET A 28 -1.27 15.10 -4.05
C MET A 28 0.23 15.03 -3.71
N TRP A 29 1.02 14.36 -4.53
CA TRP A 29 2.45 14.23 -4.30
C TRP A 29 3.20 15.53 -4.52
N ASP A 30 2.82 16.36 -5.52
CA ASP A 30 3.37 17.70 -5.72
C ASP A 30 3.13 18.61 -4.49
N VAL A 31 1.93 18.52 -3.88
CA VAL A 31 1.61 19.24 -2.63
C VAL A 31 2.41 18.72 -1.44
N VAL A 32 2.53 17.39 -1.29
CA VAL A 32 3.31 16.77 -0.21
C VAL A 32 4.78 17.16 -0.32
N GLU A 33 5.36 17.10 -1.50
CA GLU A 33 6.76 17.46 -1.74
C GLU A 33 7.02 18.94 -1.42
N LYS A 34 6.09 19.83 -1.80
CA LYS A 34 6.21 21.27 -1.56
C LYS A 34 6.03 21.65 -0.09
N GLU A 35 5.05 21.08 0.59
CA GLU A 35 4.64 21.49 1.95
C GLU A 35 5.31 20.66 3.06
N TYR A 36 5.67 19.43 2.76
CA TYR A 36 6.29 18.46 3.68
C TYR A 36 7.43 17.70 2.99
N PRO A 37 8.47 18.40 2.53
CA PRO A 37 9.56 17.78 1.77
C PRO A 37 10.19 16.64 2.59
N LEU A 38 10.39 15.51 1.94
CA LEU A 38 11.08 14.38 2.54
C LEU A 38 12.56 14.76 2.75
N ASN A 39 13.04 14.63 3.98
CA ASN A 39 14.46 14.78 4.27
C ASN A 39 15.24 13.57 3.73
N GLN A 40 15.50 13.59 2.42
CA GLN A 40 16.21 12.51 1.74
C GLN A 40 17.65 12.35 2.24
N ALA A 41 18.31 13.45 2.65
CA ALA A 41 19.67 13.38 3.15
C ALA A 41 19.71 12.52 4.44
N ASP A 42 18.80 12.77 5.37
CA ASP A 42 18.68 12.01 6.61
C ASP A 42 18.23 10.56 6.34
N LEU A 43 17.21 10.37 5.51
CA LEU A 43 16.69 9.06 5.15
C LEU A 43 17.76 8.11 4.59
N PHE A 44 18.67 8.60 3.75
CA PHE A 44 19.68 7.77 3.11
C PHE A 44 21.04 7.74 3.81
N ALA A 45 21.30 8.62 4.79
CA ALA A 45 22.57 8.66 5.49
C ALA A 45 22.68 7.66 6.65
N ASN A 46 21.61 7.49 7.44
CA ASN A 46 21.69 6.83 8.74
C ASN A 46 20.57 5.82 9.01
N HIS A 47 19.73 5.51 8.02
CA HIS A 47 18.54 4.70 8.23
C HIS A 47 18.63 3.33 7.54
N PRO A 48 17.86 2.33 8.04
CA PRO A 48 17.77 1.03 7.43
C PRO A 48 17.25 1.12 5.99
N GLU A 49 17.50 0.10 5.21
CA GLU A 49 17.06 0.02 3.84
C GLU A 49 15.54 0.16 3.73
N PHE A 50 15.11 1.01 2.81
CA PHE A 50 13.71 1.23 2.50
C PHE A 50 13.36 0.61 1.15
N TYR A 51 12.35 -0.26 1.13
CA TYR A 51 11.86 -0.90 -0.08
C TYR A 51 10.42 -0.50 -0.37
N MET A 52 10.14 -0.24 -1.63
CA MET A 52 8.80 0.04 -2.14
C MET A 52 8.31 -1.18 -2.89
N VAL A 53 7.10 -1.65 -2.53
CA VAL A 53 6.47 -2.78 -3.21
C VAL A 53 5.59 -2.26 -4.32
N LEU A 54 5.84 -2.73 -5.53
CA LEU A 54 5.17 -2.34 -6.76
C LEU A 54 4.64 -3.56 -7.50
N THR A 55 3.66 -3.33 -8.37
CA THR A 55 3.17 -4.34 -9.31
C THR A 55 3.54 -3.92 -10.72
N HIS A 56 4.33 -4.71 -11.45
CA HIS A 56 4.64 -4.43 -12.84
C HIS A 56 3.38 -4.46 -13.70
N ALA A 57 3.11 -3.39 -14.43
CA ALA A 57 1.82 -3.15 -15.07
C ALA A 57 1.49 -4.08 -16.26
N ILE A 58 2.45 -4.85 -16.75
CA ILE A 58 2.27 -5.80 -17.86
C ILE A 58 2.26 -7.23 -17.31
N SER A 59 3.34 -7.65 -16.65
CA SER A 59 3.49 -9.03 -16.14
C SER A 59 2.65 -9.31 -14.89
N GLY A 60 2.35 -8.28 -14.09
CA GLY A 60 1.64 -8.42 -12.82
C GLY A 60 2.51 -8.97 -11.69
N ASP A 61 3.81 -9.04 -11.87
CA ASP A 61 4.74 -9.54 -10.86
C ASP A 61 4.96 -8.48 -9.78
N ALA A 62 5.22 -8.95 -8.56
CA ALA A 62 5.67 -8.10 -7.47
C ALA A 62 7.13 -7.69 -7.71
N THR A 63 7.39 -6.40 -7.56
CA THR A 63 8.74 -5.83 -7.65
C THR A 63 9.04 -5.07 -6.37
N TYR A 64 10.19 -5.39 -5.75
CA TYR A 64 10.64 -4.75 -4.52
C TYR A 64 11.82 -3.83 -4.85
N ILE A 65 11.51 -2.54 -4.99
CA ILE A 65 12.52 -1.54 -5.39
C ILE A 65 13.13 -0.92 -4.15
N LYS A 66 14.44 -1.06 -3.98
CA LYS A 66 15.18 -0.33 -2.97
C LYS A 66 15.13 1.16 -3.29
N ALA A 67 14.73 1.96 -2.33
CA ALA A 67 14.64 3.40 -2.49
C ALA A 67 16.03 4.03 -2.62
N SER A 68 16.11 4.99 -3.50
CA SER A 68 17.26 5.85 -3.73
C SER A 68 16.79 7.30 -3.92
N LYS A 69 17.72 8.25 -3.97
CA LYS A 69 17.38 9.65 -4.25
C LYS A 69 16.71 9.83 -5.61
N ASP A 70 17.05 8.95 -6.58
CA ASP A 70 16.59 9.05 -7.96
C ASP A 70 15.20 8.42 -8.21
N ASN A 71 14.74 7.54 -7.30
CA ASN A 71 13.51 6.78 -7.54
C ASN A 71 12.44 6.90 -6.44
N ILE A 72 12.76 7.49 -5.28
CA ILE A 72 11.86 7.43 -4.12
C ILE A 72 10.51 8.11 -4.37
N LEU A 73 10.48 9.27 -5.03
CA LEU A 73 9.22 9.99 -5.27
C LEU A 73 8.34 9.26 -6.27
N ASP A 74 8.91 8.78 -7.38
CA ASP A 74 8.17 8.00 -8.37
C ASP A 74 7.76 6.62 -7.81
N GLY A 75 8.62 6.00 -7.00
CA GLY A 75 8.29 4.76 -6.29
C GLY A 75 7.13 4.91 -5.32
N LEU A 76 7.09 5.96 -4.51
CA LEU A 76 5.99 6.26 -3.61
C LEU A 76 4.70 6.58 -4.39
N ARG A 77 4.81 7.30 -5.51
CA ARG A 77 3.68 7.55 -6.42
C ARG A 77 3.15 6.26 -7.02
N ALA A 78 4.04 5.39 -7.53
CA ALA A 78 3.67 4.09 -8.09
C ALA A 78 3.00 3.19 -7.04
N SER A 79 3.59 3.09 -5.84
CA SER A 79 3.06 2.29 -4.71
C SER A 79 1.69 2.76 -4.21
N SER A 80 1.28 3.97 -4.58
CA SER A 80 -0.03 4.56 -4.25
C SER A 80 -1.00 4.52 -5.45
N SER A 81 -0.53 4.12 -6.64
CA SER A 81 -1.31 4.16 -7.89
C SER A 81 -2.23 2.95 -8.01
N ILE A 82 -3.45 3.08 -7.47
CA ILE A 82 -4.45 2.01 -7.51
C ILE A 82 -5.04 1.93 -8.93
N PRO A 83 -4.93 0.78 -9.63
CA PRO A 83 -5.48 0.62 -10.97
C PRO A 83 -6.94 1.02 -11.07
N VAL A 84 -7.33 1.70 -12.15
CA VAL A 84 -8.64 2.30 -12.42
C VAL A 84 -8.89 3.62 -11.67
N LEU A 85 -8.50 3.76 -10.41
CA LEU A 85 -8.57 5.05 -9.71
C LEU A 85 -7.52 6.03 -10.24
N THR A 86 -6.37 5.47 -10.67
CA THR A 86 -5.37 6.10 -11.52
C THR A 86 -5.28 5.29 -12.81
N ARG A 87 -5.44 5.95 -13.96
CA ARG A 87 -5.52 5.25 -15.25
C ARG A 87 -4.16 4.85 -15.79
N GLN A 88 -3.13 5.63 -15.48
CA GLN A 88 -1.79 5.43 -15.97
C GLN A 88 -0.91 4.79 -14.91
N ALA A 89 -0.09 3.84 -15.33
CA ALA A 89 1.01 3.34 -14.53
C ALA A 89 2.10 4.42 -14.41
N VAL A 90 2.85 4.39 -13.33
CA VAL A 90 4.01 5.26 -13.12
C VAL A 90 5.23 4.59 -13.73
N ASP A 91 5.96 5.32 -14.57
CA ASP A 91 7.24 4.86 -15.11
C ASP A 91 8.34 4.99 -14.07
N ILE A 92 9.12 3.91 -13.90
CA ILE A 92 10.34 3.90 -13.09
C ILE A 92 11.42 3.21 -13.92
N PHE A 93 12.39 3.96 -14.36
CA PHE A 93 13.51 3.49 -15.20
C PHE A 93 13.06 2.80 -16.50
N GLY A 94 12.00 3.29 -17.13
CA GLY A 94 11.47 2.75 -18.39
C GLY A 94 10.46 1.61 -18.24
N GLU A 95 10.15 1.22 -17.00
CA GLU A 95 9.19 0.16 -16.71
C GLU A 95 7.94 0.70 -16.00
N PRO A 96 6.71 0.26 -16.40
CA PRO A 96 5.46 0.78 -15.86
C PRO A 96 5.01 0.02 -14.62
N TYR A 97 4.64 0.75 -13.55
CA TYR A 97 4.21 0.17 -12.27
C TYR A 97 2.90 0.73 -11.74
N PHE A 98 2.19 -0.11 -11.01
CA PHE A 98 1.05 0.21 -10.15
C PHE A 98 1.32 -0.16 -8.69
N ASP A 99 0.34 0.16 -7.82
CA ASP A 99 0.29 -0.19 -6.39
C ASP A 99 0.67 -1.67 -6.17
N GLY A 100 1.62 -1.90 -5.28
CA GLY A 100 2.08 -3.23 -4.90
C GLY A 100 1.00 -4.13 -4.31
N GLY A 101 -0.08 -3.54 -3.80
CA GLY A 101 -1.22 -4.26 -3.25
C GLY A 101 -2.00 -5.13 -4.27
N VAL A 102 -1.66 -5.08 -5.55
CA VAL A 102 -2.16 -6.03 -6.56
C VAL A 102 -1.35 -7.33 -6.50
N ALA A 103 -0.03 -7.25 -6.53
CA ALA A 103 0.86 -8.41 -6.57
C ALA A 103 1.21 -8.93 -5.17
N ASP A 104 1.59 -8.04 -4.24
CA ASP A 104 1.94 -8.42 -2.86
C ASP A 104 1.55 -7.30 -1.88
N ALA A 105 0.37 -7.43 -1.29
CA ALA A 105 -0.18 -6.44 -0.37
C ALA A 105 0.38 -6.54 1.06
N LEU A 106 1.01 -7.67 1.42
CA LEU A 106 1.68 -7.92 2.68
C LEU A 106 2.98 -8.68 2.40
N PRO A 107 4.11 -8.02 2.16
CA PRO A 107 5.33 -8.62 1.68
C PRO A 107 6.10 -9.39 2.77
N VAL A 108 5.38 -10.13 3.63
CA VAL A 108 5.96 -10.83 4.78
C VAL A 108 6.85 -11.99 4.37
N HIS A 109 6.50 -12.69 3.27
CA HIS A 109 7.34 -13.76 2.73
C HIS A 109 8.67 -13.23 2.22
N TRP A 110 8.63 -12.15 1.45
CA TRP A 110 9.82 -11.49 0.94
C TRP A 110 10.69 -10.93 2.08
N ALA A 111 10.07 -10.22 3.02
CA ALA A 111 10.79 -9.64 4.15
C ALA A 111 11.44 -10.72 5.04
N ALA A 112 10.77 -11.85 5.23
CA ALA A 112 11.27 -12.98 6.01
C ALA A 112 12.51 -13.65 5.40
N GLN A 113 12.73 -13.50 4.10
CA GLN A 113 13.85 -14.07 3.36
C GLN A 113 15.08 -13.16 3.32
N GLN A 114 14.98 -11.92 3.84
CA GLN A 114 16.13 -11.02 3.87
C GLN A 114 17.15 -11.48 4.94
N HIS A 115 18.43 -11.38 4.62
CA HIS A 115 19.52 -12.01 5.39
C HIS A 115 19.60 -11.58 6.86
N ASP A 116 19.34 -10.32 7.16
CA ASP A 116 19.55 -9.78 8.50
C ASP A 116 18.24 -9.59 9.29
N VAL A 117 17.16 -10.25 8.86
CA VAL A 117 15.85 -10.11 9.49
C VAL A 117 15.61 -11.25 10.49
N SER A 118 15.75 -10.95 11.79
CA SER A 118 15.49 -11.90 12.89
C SER A 118 14.05 -11.83 13.41
N LYS A 119 13.38 -10.68 13.26
CA LYS A 119 11.99 -10.46 13.64
C LYS A 119 11.31 -9.45 12.73
N LEU A 120 10.00 -9.55 12.59
CA LEU A 120 9.17 -8.70 11.73
C LEU A 120 8.06 -8.01 12.51
N MET A 121 7.79 -6.76 12.19
CA MET A 121 6.57 -6.07 12.59
C MET A 121 5.70 -5.85 11.36
N VAL A 122 4.49 -6.40 11.38
CA VAL A 122 3.54 -6.33 10.26
C VAL A 122 2.41 -5.39 10.62
N LEU A 123 2.40 -4.19 10.03
CA LEU A 123 1.36 -3.19 10.25
C LEU A 123 0.21 -3.41 9.26
N ARG A 124 -0.96 -3.77 9.75
CA ARG A 124 -2.16 -3.99 8.94
C ARG A 124 -3.20 -2.91 9.19
N THR A 125 -3.87 -2.49 8.12
CA THR A 125 -5.04 -1.58 8.20
C THR A 125 -6.37 -2.34 8.36
N ARG A 126 -6.32 -3.63 8.66
CA ARG A 126 -7.47 -4.52 8.83
C ARG A 126 -7.41 -5.20 10.20
N PRO A 127 -8.56 -5.48 10.83
CA PRO A 127 -8.59 -6.19 12.11
C PRO A 127 -7.89 -7.55 12.02
N LYS A 128 -7.44 -8.03 13.17
CA LYS A 128 -6.72 -9.31 13.26
C LYS A 128 -7.46 -10.45 12.55
N ASN A 129 -8.75 -10.60 12.78
CA ASN A 129 -9.55 -11.69 12.24
C ASN A 129 -10.02 -11.50 10.79
N TYR A 130 -9.55 -10.43 10.12
CA TYR A 130 -9.92 -10.17 8.75
C TYR A 130 -9.15 -11.07 7.78
N TYR A 131 -9.91 -11.78 6.96
CA TYR A 131 -9.46 -12.42 5.73
C TYR A 131 -10.17 -11.79 4.54
N LYS A 132 -9.46 -11.65 3.43
CA LYS A 132 -9.99 -11.02 2.24
C LYS A 132 -10.94 -11.98 1.53
N ALA A 133 -12.15 -11.52 1.21
CA ALA A 133 -13.08 -12.26 0.37
C ALA A 133 -12.78 -12.05 -1.12
N SER A 134 -13.21 -12.99 -1.94
CA SER A 134 -13.14 -12.85 -3.41
C SER A 134 -13.87 -11.58 -3.86
N SER A 135 -13.27 -10.87 -4.80
CA SER A 135 -13.75 -9.59 -5.30
C SER A 135 -14.35 -9.73 -6.70
N LYS A 136 -15.66 -9.52 -6.82
CA LYS A 136 -16.32 -9.41 -8.14
C LYS A 136 -15.72 -8.25 -8.97
N GLY A 137 -15.31 -7.17 -8.30
CA GLY A 137 -14.64 -6.04 -8.96
C GLY A 137 -13.31 -6.46 -9.60
N ASP A 138 -12.47 -7.23 -8.89
CA ASP A 138 -11.21 -7.73 -9.44
C ASP A 138 -11.44 -8.64 -10.66
N GLN A 139 -12.50 -9.47 -10.63
CA GLN A 139 -12.89 -10.33 -11.75
C GLN A 139 -13.32 -9.51 -12.99
N LEU A 140 -14.15 -8.48 -12.78
CA LEU A 140 -14.58 -7.58 -13.85
C LEU A 140 -13.41 -6.79 -14.44
N LEU A 141 -12.51 -6.27 -13.58
CA LEU A 141 -11.32 -5.55 -14.02
C LEU A 141 -10.38 -6.46 -14.82
N ALA A 142 -10.13 -7.67 -14.36
CA ALA A 142 -9.30 -8.64 -15.08
C ALA A 142 -9.87 -8.98 -16.45
N LYS A 143 -11.20 -9.15 -16.53
CA LYS A 143 -11.91 -9.56 -17.75
C LYS A 143 -12.04 -8.44 -18.78
N TYR A 144 -12.33 -7.20 -18.36
CA TYR A 144 -12.73 -6.13 -19.28
C TYR A 144 -11.69 -5.02 -19.41
N VAL A 145 -10.90 -4.76 -18.36
CA VAL A 145 -9.92 -3.67 -18.38
C VAL A 145 -8.51 -4.19 -18.70
N PHE A 146 -8.14 -5.31 -18.08
CA PHE A 146 -6.78 -5.87 -18.20
C PHE A 146 -6.70 -7.13 -19.06
N GLN A 147 -7.71 -7.42 -19.88
CA GLN A 147 -7.75 -8.62 -20.73
C GLN A 147 -6.53 -8.78 -21.66
N GLN A 148 -5.96 -7.67 -22.14
CA GLN A 148 -4.76 -7.69 -23.00
C GLN A 148 -3.46 -7.81 -22.20
N LYS A 149 -3.48 -7.51 -20.89
CA LYS A 149 -2.36 -7.64 -19.95
C LYS A 149 -2.54 -8.89 -19.09
N ARG A 150 -2.42 -10.06 -19.72
CA ARG A 150 -2.77 -11.36 -19.12
C ARG A 150 -2.06 -11.62 -17.78
N GLY A 151 -0.79 -11.25 -17.66
CA GLY A 151 -0.03 -11.39 -16.42
C GLY A 151 -0.63 -10.55 -15.29
N PHE A 152 -0.90 -9.28 -15.58
CA PHE A 152 -1.54 -8.38 -14.61
C PHE A 152 -2.94 -8.84 -14.21
N ALA A 153 -3.76 -9.28 -15.18
CA ALA A 153 -5.09 -9.83 -14.93
C ALA A 153 -5.03 -11.08 -14.01
N LYS A 154 -4.08 -11.99 -14.24
CA LYS A 154 -3.84 -13.15 -13.38
C LYS A 154 -3.44 -12.72 -11.96
N SER A 155 -2.55 -11.75 -11.83
CA SER A 155 -2.14 -11.20 -10.55
C SER A 155 -3.31 -10.60 -9.78
N LEU A 156 -4.17 -9.85 -10.46
CA LEU A 156 -5.38 -9.26 -9.87
C LEU A 156 -6.36 -10.33 -9.36
N LEU A 157 -6.57 -11.43 -10.10
CA LEU A 157 -7.46 -12.53 -9.71
C LEU A 157 -6.93 -13.31 -8.50
N SER A 158 -5.62 -13.48 -8.37
CA SER A 158 -5.00 -14.25 -7.27
C SER A 158 -4.66 -13.40 -6.04
N ARG A 159 -4.86 -12.07 -6.07
CA ARG A 159 -4.49 -11.16 -4.97
C ARG A 159 -5.19 -11.48 -3.64
N THR A 160 -6.39 -12.01 -3.69
CA THR A 160 -7.14 -12.41 -2.50
C THR A 160 -6.45 -13.59 -1.80
N GLN A 161 -6.10 -14.60 -2.58
CA GLN A 161 -5.40 -15.78 -2.06
C GLN A 161 -4.05 -15.39 -1.49
N ARG A 162 -3.22 -14.67 -2.24
CA ARG A 162 -1.89 -14.22 -1.76
C ARG A 162 -1.97 -13.41 -0.47
N TYR A 163 -2.93 -12.49 -0.35
CA TYR A 163 -3.12 -11.74 0.89
C TYR A 163 -3.42 -12.67 2.07
N ASN A 164 -4.31 -13.64 1.90
CA ASN A 164 -4.68 -14.56 2.95
C ASN A 164 -3.54 -15.51 3.32
N ASP A 165 -2.77 -15.97 2.33
CA ASP A 165 -1.56 -16.79 2.54
C ASP A 165 -0.51 -16.01 3.33
N SER A 166 -0.30 -14.73 3.02
CA SER A 166 0.60 -13.85 3.78
C SER A 166 0.17 -13.66 5.23
N VAL A 167 -1.16 -13.52 5.47
CA VAL A 167 -1.71 -13.45 6.83
C VAL A 167 -1.49 -14.78 7.57
N GLN A 168 -1.71 -15.89 6.91
CA GLN A 168 -1.50 -17.22 7.50
C GLN A 168 -0.02 -17.44 7.82
N PHE A 169 0.87 -17.11 6.91
CA PHE A 169 2.31 -17.19 7.12
C PHE A 169 2.76 -16.36 8.33
N ALA A 170 2.31 -15.11 8.43
CA ALA A 170 2.64 -14.24 9.57
C ALA A 170 2.24 -14.83 10.93
N ARG A 171 1.28 -15.75 10.97
CA ARG A 171 0.77 -16.39 12.18
C ARG A 171 1.35 -17.77 12.45
N SER A 172 1.80 -18.47 11.41
CA SER A 172 2.27 -19.86 11.49
C SER A 172 3.77 -20.00 11.33
N ALA A 173 4.51 -18.90 11.06
CA ALA A 173 5.94 -18.94 10.83
C ALA A 173 6.68 -19.44 12.09
N SER A 174 6.95 -20.72 12.13
CA SER A 174 7.78 -21.32 13.16
C SER A 174 9.24 -20.90 12.91
N GLY A 175 9.83 -20.22 13.88
CA GLY A 175 11.23 -19.81 13.85
C GLY A 175 11.49 -18.33 13.58
N GLN A 176 10.53 -17.59 13.06
CA GLN A 176 10.62 -16.12 13.01
C GLN A 176 9.65 -15.47 13.99
N LYS A 177 10.15 -14.47 14.69
CA LYS A 177 9.34 -13.66 15.59
C LYS A 177 8.57 -12.61 14.79
N ILE A 178 7.25 -12.77 14.65
CA ILE A 178 6.40 -11.84 13.88
C ILE A 178 5.36 -11.20 14.81
N LEU A 179 5.42 -9.87 14.94
CA LEU A 179 4.41 -9.07 15.61
C LEU A 179 3.41 -8.53 14.59
N GLU A 180 2.16 -8.99 14.65
CA GLU A 180 1.08 -8.47 13.83
C GLU A 180 0.35 -7.34 14.58
N VAL A 181 0.44 -6.12 14.07
CA VAL A 181 -0.21 -4.91 14.60
C VAL A 181 -1.44 -4.59 13.76
N CYS A 182 -2.62 -4.64 14.38
CA CYS A 182 -3.90 -4.49 13.70
C CYS A 182 -4.80 -3.51 14.46
N PRO A 183 -5.69 -2.79 13.77
CA PRO A 183 -6.75 -2.04 14.45
C PRO A 183 -7.71 -2.99 15.14
N PRO A 184 -8.37 -2.56 16.24
CA PRO A 184 -9.30 -3.43 17.00
C PRO A 184 -10.54 -3.82 16.18
N ASP A 185 -11.10 -2.88 15.44
CA ASP A 185 -12.22 -3.09 14.51
C ASP A 185 -12.24 -2.03 13.40
N LEU A 186 -13.24 -2.08 12.50
CA LEU A 186 -13.43 -1.12 11.42
C LEU A 186 -14.72 -0.29 11.56
N LYS A 187 -15.52 -0.49 12.61
CA LYS A 187 -16.88 0.06 12.70
C LYS A 187 -16.92 1.59 12.55
N ASN A 188 -15.98 2.28 13.20
CA ASN A 188 -15.90 3.74 13.20
C ASN A 188 -14.70 4.29 12.40
N MET A 189 -13.93 3.43 11.77
CA MET A 189 -12.74 3.83 11.04
C MET A 189 -13.05 4.38 9.66
N ALA A 190 -12.18 5.24 9.17
CA ALA A 190 -12.27 5.80 7.82
C ALA A 190 -12.01 4.72 6.76
N GLY A 191 -12.88 4.65 5.76
CA GLY A 191 -12.61 3.89 4.53
C GLY A 191 -11.66 4.63 3.59
N ARG A 192 -11.20 3.96 2.51
CA ARG A 192 -10.20 4.49 1.56
C ARG A 192 -10.57 5.82 0.91
N LEU A 193 -11.86 6.09 0.68
CA LEU A 193 -12.37 7.31 0.05
C LEU A 193 -13.18 8.14 1.04
N SER A 194 -12.99 7.94 2.34
CA SER A 194 -13.73 8.67 3.36
C SER A 194 -13.31 10.14 3.37
N GLN A 195 -14.30 11.03 3.30
CA GLN A 195 -14.13 12.47 3.51
C GLN A 195 -14.67 12.92 4.88
N ASN A 196 -15.08 11.99 5.72
CA ASN A 196 -15.58 12.27 7.07
C ASN A 196 -14.42 12.55 8.03
N LYS A 197 -14.24 13.83 8.37
CA LYS A 197 -13.15 14.30 9.26
C LYS A 197 -13.13 13.60 10.61
N ALA A 198 -14.30 13.36 11.22
CA ALA A 198 -14.39 12.70 12.52
C ALA A 198 -13.89 11.25 12.46
N LYS A 199 -14.31 10.49 11.42
CA LYS A 199 -13.80 9.12 11.22
C LYS A 199 -12.31 9.07 10.93
N ILE A 200 -11.79 10.03 10.16
CA ILE A 200 -10.36 10.11 9.85
C ILE A 200 -9.57 10.40 11.13
N ARG A 201 -10.04 11.36 11.94
CA ARG A 201 -9.41 11.69 13.23
C ARG A 201 -9.43 10.50 14.18
N TYR A 202 -10.58 9.85 14.34
CA TYR A 202 -10.71 8.65 15.14
C TYR A 202 -9.74 7.54 14.70
N SER A 203 -9.62 7.31 13.38
CA SER A 203 -8.67 6.32 12.84
C SER A 203 -7.22 6.65 13.18
N TYR A 204 -6.87 7.94 13.16
CA TYR A 204 -5.55 8.42 13.53
C TYR A 204 -5.26 8.16 15.03
N ASP A 205 -6.20 8.54 15.91
CA ASP A 205 -6.05 8.40 17.36
C ASP A 205 -5.93 6.90 17.76
N VAL A 206 -6.76 6.02 17.16
CA VAL A 206 -6.64 4.56 17.31
C VAL A 206 -5.28 4.04 16.82
N GLY A 207 -4.76 4.62 15.73
CA GLY A 207 -3.44 4.28 15.20
C GLY A 207 -2.32 4.61 16.18
N ILE A 208 -2.37 5.77 16.82
CA ILE A 208 -1.40 6.18 17.86
C ILE A 208 -1.45 5.22 19.06
N GLU A 209 -2.64 4.94 19.60
CA GLU A 209 -2.81 4.04 20.73
C GLU A 209 -2.29 2.63 20.44
N THR A 210 -2.68 2.08 19.27
CA THR A 210 -2.23 0.76 18.83
C THR A 210 -0.72 0.72 18.61
N GLY A 211 -0.14 1.79 18.07
CA GLY A 211 1.30 1.91 17.85
C GLY A 211 2.11 1.95 19.13
N LEU A 212 1.67 2.71 20.13
CA LEU A 212 2.33 2.76 21.44
C LEU A 212 2.37 1.39 22.11
N LYS A 213 1.25 0.65 22.08
CA LYS A 213 1.21 -0.72 22.57
C LYS A 213 2.14 -1.65 21.79
N ALA A 214 2.18 -1.52 20.48
CA ALA A 214 3.04 -2.34 19.63
C ALA A 214 4.53 -2.15 19.92
N ILE A 215 4.97 -0.95 20.34
CA ILE A 215 6.35 -0.69 20.74
C ILE A 215 6.72 -1.49 22.00
N GLU A 216 5.80 -1.59 22.96
CA GLU A 216 6.00 -2.39 24.18
C GLU A 216 6.05 -3.88 23.86
N ASP A 217 5.09 -4.37 23.06
CA ASP A 217 5.04 -5.77 22.64
C ASP A 217 6.31 -6.15 21.83
N TRP A 218 6.83 -5.24 21.01
CA TRP A 218 8.05 -5.44 20.22
C TRP A 218 9.31 -5.61 21.08
N LYS A 219 9.41 -4.90 22.18
CA LYS A 219 10.54 -5.02 23.10
C LYS A 219 10.58 -6.37 23.80
N ASN A 220 9.40 -6.99 24.00
CA ASN A 220 9.22 -8.26 24.68
C ASN A 220 9.22 -9.47 23.74
N LEU A 221 9.30 -9.24 22.41
CA LEU A 221 9.35 -10.27 21.38
C LEU A 221 10.79 -10.78 21.19
#